data_f54d8880ad3431a1c2670412b629fa64
#
_entry.id   f54d8880ad3431a1c2670412b629fa64
#
_cell.length_a   1.000
_cell.length_b   1.000
_cell.length_c   1.000
_cell.angle_alpha   90.00
_cell.angle_beta   90.00
_cell.angle_gamma   90.00
#
_symmetry.space_group_name_H-M   'P 1'
#
loop_
_entity.id
_entity.type
_entity.pdbx_description
1 polymer ?
#
loop_
_entity_poly.entity_id
_entity_poly.type
_entity_poly.pdbx_seq_one_letter_code
_entity_poly.pdbx_strand_id
1 'polypeptide(L)'
;NAEEQTEEAEDSSNSEGEEDADLEESDNPEIEEGYTTELEGCTKVVSWCKNGDNNIYGQFYYPEDFDETKTYPVIIMSHGIGSTSQMVERAKWPEKAAQDGYVVYTFDFCGGSLNGNSDVDFMDMTVMTEKEDLSAVMDFVKTKDYVDQDHLFLLGQSQGGLVSALTAADRKDDVVAMLLIYPAFCIADNAREMYDSAYDIPEDRAEMPVGTVGSEYVKTVYDLDVYGTISAYDGDVMIIHGINDSLVPYSYSEKAIEEAYTGEGSVLIPIYGKKSTHGFEMNFEEGRDYAETVGLEFLDVHLKEEE
;
A
#
# COMPACT_ATOMS: atom_id res chain seq x y z
N ASN A 1 -57.20 15.67 -40.51
CA ASN A 1 -56.40 16.62 -41.27
C ASN A 1 -54.96 16.43 -40.83
N ALA A 2 -54.14 15.63 -41.49
CA ALA A 2 -53.40 15.91 -42.72
C ALA A 2 -52.26 16.91 -42.35
N GLU A 3 -51.02 16.70 -42.59
CA GLU A 3 -50.34 16.14 -43.76
C GLU A 3 -48.93 15.62 -43.38
N GLU A 4 -48.54 14.57 -43.99
CA GLU A 4 -47.22 14.07 -44.33
C GLU A 4 -46.33 15.14 -44.96
N GLN A 5 -45.03 15.09 -44.69
CA GLN A 5 -44.02 15.26 -45.74
C GLN A 5 -42.74 14.49 -45.40
N THR A 6 -42.44 13.54 -46.25
CA THR A 6 -41.18 12.84 -46.47
C THR A 6 -40.26 13.72 -47.29
N GLU A 7 -38.93 13.68 -46.96
CA GLU A 7 -37.80 13.88 -47.89
C GLU A 7 -36.59 13.16 -47.31
N GLU A 8 -36.18 12.32 -47.95
CA GLU A 8 -35.19 11.65 -48.79
C GLU A 8 -33.74 11.91 -48.40
N ALA A 9 -33.02 10.78 -48.48
CA ALA A 9 -31.61 10.55 -48.22
C ALA A 9 -30.68 11.33 -49.17
N GLU A 10 -29.52 11.74 -48.67
CA GLU A 10 -28.31 11.76 -49.50
C GLU A 10 -27.13 11.15 -48.72
N ASP A 11 -26.66 10.10 -49.37
CA ASP A 11 -25.41 9.38 -49.14
C ASP A 11 -24.21 10.29 -49.49
N SER A 12 -23.26 10.41 -48.57
CA SER A 12 -21.90 10.78 -48.97
C SER A 12 -20.87 10.11 -48.07
N SER A 13 -20.37 9.01 -48.59
CA SER A 13 -19.09 8.44 -48.21
C SER A 13 -17.97 9.49 -48.29
N ASN A 14 -17.14 9.63 -47.22
CA ASN A 14 -15.70 9.78 -47.44
C ASN A 14 -14.84 9.47 -46.21
N SER A 15 -13.98 8.49 -46.38
CA SER A 15 -12.55 8.36 -46.07
C SER A 15 -12.08 8.62 -44.63
N GLU A 16 -11.67 7.51 -44.03
CA GLU A 16 -10.33 7.26 -43.46
C GLU A 16 -9.56 8.48 -42.93
N GLY A 17 -9.44 8.52 -41.63
CA GLY A 17 -8.42 9.21 -40.88
C GLY A 17 -8.21 8.42 -39.62
N GLU A 18 -7.28 7.47 -39.66
CA GLU A 18 -6.62 6.97 -38.49
C GLU A 18 -5.86 8.15 -37.89
N GLU A 19 -6.45 8.82 -36.91
CA GLU A 19 -5.68 9.66 -36.00
C GLU A 19 -5.09 8.71 -34.94
N ASP A 20 -3.80 8.45 -35.08
CA ASP A 20 -2.95 8.02 -33.98
C ASP A 20 -3.21 9.01 -32.82
N ALA A 21 -3.92 8.51 -31.81
CA ALA A 21 -3.96 9.17 -30.53
C ALA A 21 -2.57 8.97 -29.93
N ASP A 22 -1.66 9.92 -30.19
CA ASP A 22 -0.49 10.15 -29.36
C ASP A 22 -1.05 10.29 -27.92
N LEU A 23 -0.72 9.31 -27.08
CA LEU A 23 -0.90 9.42 -25.65
C LEU A 23 -0.05 10.62 -25.23
N GLU A 24 -0.69 11.77 -25.02
CA GLU A 24 -0.04 12.92 -24.42
C GLU A 24 0.53 12.43 -23.09
N GLU A 25 1.86 12.36 -23.00
CA GLU A 25 2.58 12.26 -21.74
C GLU A 25 1.99 13.34 -20.83
N SER A 26 1.50 12.97 -19.65
CA SER A 26 0.90 13.92 -18.74
C SER A 26 1.96 14.94 -18.34
N ASP A 27 1.86 16.19 -18.81
CA ASP A 27 2.70 17.33 -18.45
C ASP A 27 2.52 17.74 -16.96
N ASN A 28 2.46 16.76 -16.04
CA ASN A 28 2.43 17.04 -14.63
C ASN A 28 3.86 16.95 -14.05
N PRO A 29 4.54 18.10 -13.86
CA PRO A 29 5.92 18.09 -13.36
C PRO A 29 6.07 17.50 -11.95
N GLU A 30 4.98 17.39 -11.20
CA GLU A 30 4.99 16.86 -9.81
C GLU A 30 5.23 15.34 -9.75
N ILE A 31 5.15 14.64 -10.87
CA ILE A 31 5.46 13.20 -10.97
C ILE A 31 6.78 12.90 -11.71
N GLU A 32 7.50 13.92 -12.16
CA GLU A 32 8.79 13.73 -12.84
C GLU A 32 9.86 13.24 -11.87
N GLU A 33 10.73 12.34 -12.36
CA GLU A 33 11.91 11.88 -11.60
C GLU A 33 12.72 13.05 -11.07
N GLY A 34 13.01 13.04 -9.76
CA GLY A 34 13.79 14.08 -9.10
C GLY A 34 12.99 15.36 -8.74
N TYR A 35 11.68 15.42 -9.04
CA TYR A 35 10.86 16.54 -8.56
C TYR A 35 10.88 16.62 -7.04
N THR A 36 11.23 17.79 -6.53
CA THR A 36 11.50 18.01 -5.11
C THR A 36 10.48 18.95 -4.49
N THR A 37 9.97 18.59 -3.32
CA THR A 37 9.07 19.42 -2.52
C THR A 37 9.66 19.58 -1.12
N GLU A 38 9.89 20.84 -0.71
CA GLU A 38 10.27 21.16 0.67
C GLU A 38 9.04 21.11 1.57
N LEU A 39 9.15 20.36 2.66
CA LEU A 39 8.13 20.21 3.70
C LEU A 39 8.69 20.68 5.05
N GLU A 40 7.83 20.75 6.06
CA GLU A 40 8.29 21.09 7.42
C GLU A 40 9.14 19.95 8.00
N GLY A 41 10.43 20.20 8.16
CA GLY A 41 11.39 19.26 8.75
C GLY A 41 11.79 18.07 7.86
N CYS A 42 11.45 18.09 6.57
CA CYS A 42 11.90 17.07 5.63
C CYS A 42 11.81 17.54 4.18
N THR A 43 12.44 16.80 3.27
CA THR A 43 12.36 17.04 1.82
C THR A 43 11.80 15.81 1.14
N LYS A 44 10.77 15.98 0.30
CA LYS A 44 10.18 14.94 -0.53
C LYS A 44 10.75 14.98 -1.94
N VAL A 45 11.18 13.85 -2.47
CA VAL A 45 11.75 13.73 -3.84
C VAL A 45 11.10 12.56 -4.57
N VAL A 46 10.55 12.82 -5.75
CA VAL A 46 10.01 11.78 -6.64
C VAL A 46 11.14 10.88 -7.12
N SER A 47 10.95 9.58 -6.98
CA SER A 47 11.91 8.58 -7.45
C SER A 47 11.19 7.30 -7.86
N TRP A 48 11.21 7.02 -9.15
CA TRP A 48 10.59 5.86 -9.74
C TRP A 48 11.46 4.60 -9.57
N CYS A 49 10.82 3.45 -9.47
CA CYS A 49 11.50 2.17 -9.59
C CYS A 49 10.76 1.26 -10.59
N LYS A 50 11.19 0.01 -10.72
CA LYS A 50 10.60 -0.94 -11.67
C LYS A 50 10.39 -2.30 -11.04
N ASN A 51 9.28 -2.94 -11.47
CA ASN A 51 9.07 -4.37 -11.31
C ASN A 51 8.94 -5.00 -12.71
N GLY A 52 10.02 -5.64 -13.20
CA GLY A 52 10.09 -6.08 -14.59
C GLY A 52 10.00 -4.89 -15.56
N ASP A 53 8.98 -4.92 -16.43
CA ASP A 53 8.71 -3.83 -17.39
C ASP A 53 7.83 -2.73 -16.81
N ASN A 54 7.15 -2.96 -15.67
CA ASN A 54 6.25 -2.00 -15.05
C ASN A 54 7.02 -0.91 -14.30
N ASN A 55 6.58 0.34 -14.45
CA ASN A 55 7.09 1.48 -13.70
C ASN A 55 6.27 1.63 -12.41
N ILE A 56 6.96 1.77 -11.30
CA ILE A 56 6.39 2.03 -9.98
C ILE A 56 6.72 3.46 -9.60
N TYR A 57 5.69 4.30 -9.46
CA TYR A 57 5.82 5.64 -8.92
C TYR A 57 6.14 5.59 -7.44
N GLY A 58 7.12 6.36 -7.00
CA GLY A 58 7.47 6.46 -5.59
C GLY A 58 8.11 7.79 -5.22
N GLN A 59 8.32 7.97 -3.93
CA GLN A 59 8.86 9.21 -3.37
C GLN A 59 9.70 8.89 -2.14
N PHE A 60 10.91 9.45 -2.10
CA PHE A 60 11.70 9.49 -0.88
C PHE A 60 11.33 10.71 -0.04
N TYR A 61 11.31 10.52 1.28
CA TYR A 61 11.31 11.59 2.27
C TYR A 61 12.64 11.52 3.01
N TYR A 62 13.37 12.62 2.99
CA TYR A 62 14.65 12.76 3.64
C TYR A 62 14.56 13.68 4.85
N PRO A 63 15.23 13.38 5.97
CA PRO A 63 15.36 14.29 7.10
C PRO A 63 15.88 15.68 6.68
N GLU A 64 15.60 16.73 7.46
CA GLU A 64 16.03 18.11 7.15
C GLU A 64 17.56 18.22 7.03
N ASP A 65 18.30 17.45 7.83
CA ASP A 65 19.77 17.42 7.85
C ASP A 65 20.37 16.22 7.08
N PHE A 66 19.62 15.72 6.08
CA PHE A 66 20.05 14.59 5.26
C PHE A 66 21.42 14.85 4.62
N ASP A 67 22.31 13.87 4.74
CA ASP A 67 23.67 13.86 4.20
C ASP A 67 23.92 12.50 3.52
N GLU A 68 23.98 12.49 2.20
CA GLU A 68 24.15 11.26 1.40
C GLU A 68 25.41 10.45 1.73
N THR A 69 26.34 11.02 2.52
CA THR A 69 27.56 10.33 2.96
C THR A 69 27.37 9.53 4.25
N LYS A 70 26.18 9.63 4.87
CA LYS A 70 25.77 8.88 6.06
C LYS A 70 24.80 7.78 5.68
N THR A 71 24.56 6.84 6.59
CA THR A 71 23.54 5.82 6.49
C THR A 71 22.37 6.10 7.41
N TYR A 72 21.16 5.75 6.97
CA TYR A 72 19.91 6.01 7.67
C TYR A 72 19.06 4.76 7.74
N PRO A 73 18.36 4.51 8.86
CA PRO A 73 17.30 3.51 8.89
C PRO A 73 16.21 3.89 7.90
N VAL A 74 15.56 2.90 7.29
CA VAL A 74 14.56 3.15 6.25
C VAL A 74 13.22 2.52 6.58
N ILE A 75 12.13 3.24 6.30
CA ILE A 75 10.77 2.73 6.35
C ILE A 75 10.18 2.76 4.94
N ILE A 76 9.75 1.60 4.45
CA ILE A 76 8.98 1.50 3.21
C ILE A 76 7.50 1.42 3.58
N MET A 77 6.68 2.32 3.00
CA MET A 77 5.27 2.48 3.37
C MET A 77 4.33 2.08 2.23
N SER A 78 3.44 1.15 2.51
CA SER A 78 2.47 0.54 1.59
C SER A 78 1.05 1.00 1.88
N HIS A 79 0.35 1.50 0.86
CA HIS A 79 -1.05 1.95 0.95
C HIS A 79 -2.06 0.82 0.81
N GLY A 80 -3.34 1.08 1.15
CA GLY A 80 -4.45 0.14 0.98
C GLY A 80 -5.03 0.12 -0.44
N ILE A 81 -5.86 -0.90 -0.74
CA ILE A 81 -6.54 -1.05 -2.04
C ILE A 81 -7.36 0.19 -2.41
N GLY A 82 -7.34 0.53 -3.68
CA GLY A 82 -8.08 1.68 -4.24
C GLY A 82 -7.52 3.04 -3.83
N SER A 83 -6.32 3.06 -3.21
CA SER A 83 -5.62 4.26 -2.77
C SER A 83 -4.24 4.38 -3.43
N THR A 84 -3.48 5.37 -3.04
CA THR A 84 -2.11 5.67 -3.50
C THR A 84 -1.24 6.00 -2.30
N SER A 85 0.04 6.29 -2.53
CA SER A 85 0.98 6.82 -1.53
C SER A 85 0.40 8.01 -0.74
N GLN A 86 -0.51 8.79 -1.33
CA GLN A 86 -1.21 9.86 -0.64
C GLN A 86 -2.00 9.41 0.61
N MET A 87 -2.35 8.12 0.74
CA MET A 87 -3.01 7.62 1.94
C MET A 87 -2.10 7.73 3.17
N VAL A 88 -0.88 7.24 3.05
CA VAL A 88 0.11 7.35 4.14
C VAL A 88 0.56 8.80 4.36
N GLU A 89 0.61 9.61 3.30
CA GLU A 89 0.90 11.05 3.38
C GLU A 89 -0.17 11.81 4.18
N ARG A 90 -1.44 11.57 3.90
CA ARG A 90 -2.56 12.21 4.64
C ARG A 90 -2.59 11.79 6.10
N ALA A 91 -2.16 10.59 6.39
CA ALA A 91 -1.98 10.08 7.75
C ALA A 91 -0.68 10.58 8.42
N LYS A 92 0.09 11.44 7.76
CA LYS A 92 1.32 12.09 8.24
C LYS A 92 2.51 11.17 8.56
N TRP A 93 2.40 9.88 8.29
CA TRP A 93 3.46 8.92 8.59
C TRP A 93 4.81 9.28 7.97
N PRO A 94 4.91 9.62 6.64
CA PRO A 94 6.21 9.88 6.02
C PRO A 94 6.92 11.11 6.60
N GLU A 95 6.17 12.20 6.80
CA GLU A 95 6.72 13.44 7.35
C GLU A 95 7.22 13.22 8.78
N LYS A 96 6.43 12.55 9.62
CA LYS A 96 6.78 12.25 11.00
C LYS A 96 8.02 11.38 11.13
N ALA A 97 8.06 10.29 10.37
CA ALA A 97 9.21 9.38 10.38
C ALA A 97 10.48 10.08 9.86
N ALA A 98 10.38 10.92 8.82
CA ALA A 98 11.53 11.67 8.32
C ALA A 98 12.03 12.70 9.36
N GLN A 99 11.12 13.38 10.09
CA GLN A 99 11.48 14.28 11.19
C GLN A 99 12.18 13.55 12.34
N ASP A 100 11.89 12.26 12.55
CA ASP A 100 12.54 11.41 13.57
C ASP A 100 13.85 10.76 13.05
N GLY A 101 14.30 11.11 11.84
CA GLY A 101 15.61 10.71 11.30
C GLY A 101 15.61 9.48 10.39
N TYR A 102 14.45 8.95 10.02
CA TYR A 102 14.32 7.88 9.03
C TYR A 102 14.39 8.45 7.60
N VAL A 103 14.99 7.70 6.68
CA VAL A 103 14.66 7.84 5.27
C VAL A 103 13.37 7.06 5.04
N VAL A 104 12.41 7.65 4.35
CA VAL A 104 11.13 6.99 4.07
C VAL A 104 10.94 6.86 2.57
N TYR A 105 10.41 5.72 2.12
CA TYR A 105 9.98 5.53 0.75
C TYR A 105 8.50 5.18 0.72
N THR A 106 7.70 5.99 0.04
CA THR A 106 6.30 5.72 -0.27
C THR A 106 6.16 5.44 -1.76
N PHE A 107 5.19 4.64 -2.17
CA PHE A 107 5.00 4.29 -3.57
C PHE A 107 3.54 3.94 -3.85
N ASP A 108 3.17 3.97 -5.13
CA ASP A 108 1.89 3.49 -5.62
C ASP A 108 2.08 2.06 -6.13
N PHE A 109 1.31 1.09 -5.62
CA PHE A 109 1.28 -0.26 -6.21
C PHE A 109 0.81 -0.22 -7.66
N CYS A 110 1.38 -1.05 -8.52
CA CYS A 110 0.90 -1.26 -9.88
C CYS A 110 -0.55 -1.76 -9.86
N GLY A 111 -1.45 -0.99 -10.47
CA GLY A 111 -2.88 -1.29 -10.42
C GLY A 111 -3.54 -1.13 -9.05
N GLY A 112 -2.85 -0.66 -8.02
CA GLY A 112 -3.40 -0.51 -6.67
C GLY A 112 -4.55 0.48 -6.56
N SER A 113 -4.72 1.37 -7.53
CA SER A 113 -5.76 2.39 -7.59
C SER A 113 -6.12 2.75 -9.04
N LEU A 114 -7.35 3.23 -9.24
CA LEU A 114 -7.78 3.83 -10.52
C LEU A 114 -7.09 5.17 -10.85
N ASN A 115 -6.45 5.79 -9.85
CA ASN A 115 -5.82 7.11 -9.97
C ASN A 115 -4.33 7.06 -9.54
N GLY A 116 -3.73 5.88 -9.50
CA GLY A 116 -2.31 5.71 -9.22
C GLY A 116 -1.45 6.18 -10.40
N ASN A 117 -0.19 6.50 -10.12
CA ASN A 117 0.77 6.90 -11.14
C ASN A 117 1.61 5.70 -11.65
N SER A 118 1.52 4.53 -11.00
CA SER A 118 2.19 3.32 -11.44
C SER A 118 1.43 2.63 -12.57
N ASP A 119 2.14 1.81 -13.32
CA ASP A 119 1.58 1.04 -14.43
C ASP A 119 0.51 0.03 -13.96
N VAL A 120 -0.09 -0.71 -14.89
CA VAL A 120 -1.10 -1.75 -14.70
C VAL A 120 -2.51 -1.21 -14.40
N ASP A 121 -3.52 -1.83 -14.98
CA ASP A 121 -4.93 -1.53 -14.70
C ASP A 121 -5.34 -2.09 -13.34
N PHE A 122 -6.23 -1.39 -12.63
CA PHE A 122 -6.76 -1.82 -11.34
C PHE A 122 -7.41 -3.22 -11.38
N MET A 123 -7.99 -3.61 -12.53
CA MET A 123 -8.61 -4.92 -12.69
C MET A 123 -7.60 -6.06 -12.88
N ASP A 124 -6.34 -5.76 -13.17
CA ASP A 124 -5.27 -6.74 -13.34
C ASP A 124 -4.41 -6.92 -12.08
N MET A 125 -4.62 -6.06 -11.07
CA MET A 125 -3.93 -6.13 -9.79
C MET A 125 -4.43 -7.31 -8.96
N THR A 126 -3.51 -7.92 -8.22
CA THR A 126 -3.77 -8.91 -7.16
C THR A 126 -2.90 -8.64 -5.94
N VAL A 127 -3.26 -9.21 -4.78
CA VAL A 127 -2.39 -9.17 -3.59
C VAL A 127 -1.00 -9.75 -3.88
N MET A 128 -0.90 -10.72 -4.80
CA MET A 128 0.39 -11.34 -5.16
C MET A 128 1.22 -10.44 -6.06
N THR A 129 0.61 -9.70 -7.02
CA THR A 129 1.35 -8.71 -7.83
C THR A 129 1.82 -7.54 -6.98
N GLU A 130 1.01 -7.06 -6.01
CA GLU A 130 1.44 -6.04 -5.06
C GLU A 130 2.61 -6.52 -4.16
N LYS A 131 2.62 -7.80 -3.78
CA LYS A 131 3.75 -8.40 -3.06
C LYS A 131 5.04 -8.42 -3.91
N GLU A 132 4.93 -8.69 -5.22
CA GLU A 132 6.04 -8.59 -6.15
C GLU A 132 6.54 -7.14 -6.29
N ASP A 133 5.62 -6.17 -6.36
CA ASP A 133 5.96 -4.74 -6.38
C ASP A 133 6.71 -4.33 -5.12
N LEU A 134 6.21 -4.69 -3.93
CA LEU A 134 6.89 -4.36 -2.67
C LEU A 134 8.29 -5.00 -2.60
N SER A 135 8.45 -6.24 -3.07
CA SER A 135 9.76 -6.88 -3.16
C SER A 135 10.72 -6.12 -4.08
N ALA A 136 10.25 -5.66 -5.25
CA ALA A 136 11.04 -4.86 -6.19
C ALA A 136 11.40 -3.48 -5.59
N VAL A 137 10.46 -2.85 -4.88
CA VAL A 137 10.69 -1.61 -4.13
C VAL A 137 11.76 -1.80 -3.06
N MET A 138 11.70 -2.89 -2.28
CA MET A 138 12.74 -3.19 -1.27
C MET A 138 14.12 -3.33 -1.93
N ASP A 139 14.21 -4.06 -3.04
CA ASP A 139 15.48 -4.22 -3.77
C ASP A 139 15.99 -2.87 -4.28
N PHE A 140 15.11 -2.03 -4.84
CA PHE A 140 15.46 -0.69 -5.31
C PHE A 140 15.96 0.20 -4.17
N VAL A 141 15.26 0.26 -3.04
CA VAL A 141 15.64 1.07 -1.88
C VAL A 141 17.01 0.62 -1.35
N LYS A 142 17.26 -0.69 -1.27
CA LYS A 142 18.55 -1.26 -0.85
C LYS A 142 19.72 -0.94 -1.79
N THR A 143 19.48 -0.44 -3.02
CA THR A 143 20.56 0.04 -3.92
C THR A 143 21.12 1.40 -3.52
N LYS A 144 20.51 2.12 -2.59
CA LYS A 144 20.94 3.45 -2.19
C LYS A 144 22.04 3.36 -1.13
N ASP A 145 23.19 4.00 -1.38
CA ASP A 145 24.36 3.95 -0.49
C ASP A 145 24.08 4.52 0.91
N TYR A 146 23.08 5.40 1.04
CA TYR A 146 22.67 6.01 2.30
C TYR A 146 21.64 5.18 3.09
N VAL A 147 21.21 4.02 2.60
CA VAL A 147 20.30 3.12 3.31
C VAL A 147 21.09 2.18 4.22
N ASP A 148 20.75 2.19 5.50
CA ASP A 148 21.18 1.18 6.45
C ASP A 148 20.38 -0.11 6.21
N GLN A 149 21.02 -1.10 5.59
CA GLN A 149 20.36 -2.34 5.21
C GLN A 149 20.06 -3.26 6.39
N ASP A 150 20.68 -3.01 7.55
CA ASP A 150 20.42 -3.73 8.79
C ASP A 150 19.21 -3.14 9.55
N HIS A 151 18.69 -1.98 9.11
CA HIS A 151 17.54 -1.30 9.72
C HIS A 151 16.49 -0.92 8.68
N LEU A 152 15.93 -1.92 7.99
CA LEU A 152 14.81 -1.76 7.07
C LEU A 152 13.52 -2.20 7.76
N PHE A 153 12.52 -1.32 7.74
CA PHE A 153 11.19 -1.50 8.32
C PHE A 153 10.10 -1.42 7.25
N LEU A 154 9.00 -2.15 7.46
CA LEU A 154 7.80 -2.02 6.64
C LEU A 154 6.67 -1.40 7.47
N LEU A 155 5.99 -0.40 6.89
CA LEU A 155 4.71 0.10 7.37
C LEU A 155 3.65 -0.18 6.31
N GLY A 156 2.56 -0.85 6.68
CA GLY A 156 1.49 -1.14 5.74
C GLY A 156 0.11 -0.84 6.29
N GLN A 157 -0.73 -0.16 5.49
CA GLN A 157 -2.11 0.16 5.83
C GLN A 157 -3.09 -0.74 5.09
N SER A 158 -4.09 -1.30 5.77
CA SER A 158 -5.16 -2.10 5.17
C SER A 158 -4.61 -3.25 4.31
N GLN A 159 -4.89 -3.31 3.01
CA GLN A 159 -4.31 -4.29 2.09
C GLN A 159 -2.78 -4.21 2.04
N GLY A 160 -2.20 -3.00 2.05
CA GLY A 160 -0.75 -2.82 2.15
C GLY A 160 -0.16 -3.43 3.42
N GLY A 161 -0.93 -3.51 4.52
CA GLY A 161 -0.55 -4.23 5.73
C GLY A 161 -0.49 -5.75 5.52
N LEU A 162 -1.46 -6.33 4.82
CA LEU A 162 -1.41 -7.74 4.42
C LEU A 162 -0.23 -8.01 3.48
N VAL A 163 -0.05 -7.17 2.46
CA VAL A 163 1.05 -7.30 1.48
C VAL A 163 2.41 -7.21 2.19
N SER A 164 2.58 -6.25 3.12
CA SER A 164 3.79 -6.13 3.94
C SER A 164 4.06 -7.40 4.75
N ALA A 165 3.04 -7.95 5.39
CA ALA A 165 3.13 -9.18 6.18
C ALA A 165 3.53 -10.40 5.33
N LEU A 166 2.92 -10.56 4.14
CA LEU A 166 3.25 -11.63 3.20
C LEU A 166 4.67 -11.48 2.61
N THR A 167 5.08 -10.24 2.33
CA THR A 167 6.42 -9.95 1.81
C THR A 167 7.48 -10.22 2.87
N ALA A 168 7.27 -9.77 4.11
CA ALA A 168 8.18 -10.02 5.22
C ALA A 168 8.33 -11.53 5.53
N ALA A 169 7.24 -12.31 5.39
CA ALA A 169 7.30 -13.76 5.55
C ALA A 169 8.27 -14.44 4.56
N ASP A 170 8.35 -13.92 3.31
CA ASP A 170 9.29 -14.43 2.31
C ASP A 170 10.69 -13.80 2.45
N ARG A 171 10.80 -12.62 3.02
CA ARG A 171 12.01 -11.80 3.10
C ARG A 171 12.38 -11.44 4.54
N LYS A 172 12.19 -12.38 5.46
CA LYS A 172 12.35 -12.17 6.89
C LYS A 172 13.73 -11.67 7.32
N ASP A 173 14.77 -12.03 6.57
CA ASP A 173 16.15 -11.61 6.86
C ASP A 173 16.43 -10.15 6.39
N ASP A 174 15.51 -9.55 5.62
CA ASP A 174 15.62 -8.18 5.12
C ASP A 174 14.84 -7.16 5.98
N VAL A 175 13.88 -7.63 6.79
CA VAL A 175 12.95 -6.77 7.54
C VAL A 175 13.17 -6.94 9.04
N VAL A 176 13.52 -5.85 9.72
CA VAL A 176 13.82 -5.87 11.16
C VAL A 176 12.54 -5.91 11.99
N ALA A 177 11.57 -5.05 11.68
CA ALA A 177 10.26 -5.03 12.32
C ALA A 177 9.20 -4.47 11.39
N MET A 178 7.92 -4.73 11.70
CA MET A 178 6.78 -4.22 10.93
C MET A 178 5.82 -3.42 11.79
N LEU A 179 5.32 -2.33 11.21
CA LEU A 179 4.20 -1.55 11.75
C LEU A 179 3.00 -1.71 10.81
N LEU A 180 1.97 -2.42 11.27
CA LEU A 180 0.79 -2.74 10.47
C LEU A 180 -0.44 -1.98 11.01
N ILE A 181 -1.08 -1.20 10.15
CA ILE A 181 -2.22 -0.37 10.50
C ILE A 181 -3.49 -0.99 9.91
N TYR A 182 -4.37 -1.50 10.76
CA TYR A 182 -5.60 -2.24 10.40
C TYR A 182 -5.40 -3.19 9.21
N PRO A 183 -4.42 -4.13 9.26
CA PRO A 183 -4.07 -4.98 8.12
C PRO A 183 -5.25 -5.85 7.68
N ALA A 184 -5.47 -5.96 6.35
CA ALA A 184 -6.63 -6.65 5.77
C ALA A 184 -6.52 -8.19 5.83
N PHE A 185 -6.27 -8.76 6.99
CA PHE A 185 -6.14 -10.22 7.19
C PHE A 185 -7.46 -10.99 6.97
N CYS A 186 -8.59 -10.28 6.85
CA CYS A 186 -9.89 -10.86 6.55
C CYS A 186 -10.11 -11.21 5.06
N ILE A 187 -9.20 -10.87 4.16
CA ILE A 187 -9.45 -10.87 2.72
C ILE A 187 -9.81 -12.24 2.17
N ALA A 188 -9.16 -13.30 2.65
CA ALA A 188 -9.44 -14.67 2.25
C ALA A 188 -10.82 -15.15 2.75
N ASP A 189 -11.19 -14.78 3.98
CA ASP A 189 -12.52 -15.07 4.53
C ASP A 189 -13.61 -14.30 3.78
N ASN A 190 -13.37 -13.02 3.45
CA ASN A 190 -14.28 -12.24 2.61
C ASN A 190 -14.54 -12.91 1.25
N ALA A 191 -13.49 -13.42 0.59
CA ALA A 191 -13.65 -14.14 -0.67
C ALA A 191 -14.50 -15.41 -0.51
N ARG A 192 -14.28 -16.18 0.57
CA ARG A 192 -15.05 -17.39 0.89
C ARG A 192 -16.47 -17.11 1.35
N GLU A 193 -16.75 -15.95 1.92
CA GLU A 193 -18.12 -15.51 2.25
C GLU A 193 -18.91 -15.07 1.03
N MET A 194 -18.24 -14.51 0.02
CA MET A 194 -18.86 -14.04 -1.21
C MET A 194 -19.10 -15.18 -2.23
N TYR A 195 -18.26 -16.22 -2.23
CA TYR A 195 -18.29 -17.31 -3.20
C TYR A 195 -18.19 -18.68 -2.53
N ASP A 196 -19.12 -19.60 -2.82
CA ASP A 196 -19.16 -20.94 -2.23
C ASP A 196 -17.93 -21.80 -2.63
N SER A 197 -17.38 -21.53 -3.81
CA SER A 197 -16.14 -22.16 -4.29
C SER A 197 -15.38 -21.22 -5.24
N ALA A 198 -14.10 -21.50 -5.46
CA ALA A 198 -13.31 -20.76 -6.45
C ALA A 198 -13.88 -20.85 -7.88
N TYR A 199 -14.66 -21.86 -8.19
CA TYR A 199 -15.33 -22.02 -9.50
C TYR A 199 -16.55 -21.10 -9.68
N ASP A 200 -17.08 -20.56 -8.59
CA ASP A 200 -18.22 -19.63 -8.63
C ASP A 200 -17.79 -18.17 -8.82
N ILE A 201 -16.48 -17.91 -8.75
CA ILE A 201 -15.91 -16.59 -9.03
C ILE A 201 -16.09 -16.29 -10.53
N PRO A 202 -16.74 -15.18 -10.91
CA PRO A 202 -16.92 -14.80 -12.33
C PRO A 202 -15.57 -14.66 -13.04
N GLU A 203 -15.52 -14.82 -14.37
CA GLU A 203 -14.25 -14.87 -15.11
C GLU A 203 -13.58 -13.51 -15.30
N ASP A 204 -14.32 -12.41 -15.25
CA ASP A 204 -13.84 -11.08 -15.62
C ASP A 204 -13.68 -10.16 -14.42
N ARG A 205 -14.75 -10.02 -13.66
CA ARG A 205 -14.85 -9.14 -12.49
C ARG A 205 -15.60 -9.85 -11.39
N ALA A 206 -15.19 -9.56 -10.17
CA ALA A 206 -15.77 -10.16 -8.98
C ALA A 206 -16.05 -9.09 -7.93
N GLU A 207 -17.05 -9.32 -7.08
CA GLU A 207 -17.40 -8.43 -5.99
C GLU A 207 -16.64 -8.84 -4.72
N MET A 208 -16.17 -7.83 -3.99
CA MET A 208 -15.58 -7.95 -2.65
C MET A 208 -16.19 -6.85 -1.77
N PRO A 209 -16.05 -6.90 -0.44
CA PRO A 209 -16.54 -5.83 0.44
C PRO A 209 -16.00 -4.44 0.10
N VAL A 210 -14.85 -4.37 -0.56
CA VAL A 210 -14.21 -3.13 -1.04
C VAL A 210 -14.76 -2.64 -2.40
N GLY A 211 -15.64 -3.40 -3.05
CA GLY A 211 -16.21 -3.12 -4.37
C GLY A 211 -15.79 -4.14 -5.44
N THR A 212 -15.98 -3.78 -6.70
CA THR A 212 -15.66 -4.62 -7.85
C THR A 212 -14.14 -4.62 -8.09
N VAL A 213 -13.57 -5.82 -8.20
CA VAL A 213 -12.15 -6.10 -8.51
C VAL A 213 -12.01 -7.06 -9.67
N GLY A 214 -10.80 -7.26 -10.17
CA GLY A 214 -10.54 -8.32 -11.15
C GLY A 214 -10.75 -9.71 -10.55
N SER A 215 -11.17 -10.68 -11.37
CA SER A 215 -11.43 -12.05 -10.90
C SER A 215 -10.19 -12.74 -10.34
N GLU A 216 -9.02 -12.46 -10.91
CA GLU A 216 -7.75 -13.03 -10.44
C GLU A 216 -7.38 -12.54 -9.03
N TYR A 217 -7.78 -11.32 -8.68
CA TYR A 217 -7.63 -10.84 -7.30
C TYR A 217 -8.32 -11.78 -6.30
N VAL A 218 -9.60 -12.12 -6.56
CA VAL A 218 -10.37 -13.00 -5.65
C VAL A 218 -9.84 -14.43 -5.69
N LYS A 219 -9.52 -14.96 -6.87
CA LYS A 219 -8.98 -16.32 -7.02
C LYS A 219 -7.67 -16.51 -6.28
N THR A 220 -6.76 -15.52 -6.32
CA THR A 220 -5.45 -15.61 -5.66
C THR A 220 -5.53 -15.58 -4.13
N VAL A 221 -6.57 -14.96 -3.56
CA VAL A 221 -6.76 -14.91 -2.11
C VAL A 221 -7.71 -15.97 -1.57
N TYR A 222 -8.52 -16.60 -2.42
CA TYR A 222 -9.56 -17.55 -2.01
C TYR A 222 -9.02 -18.70 -1.15
N ASP A 223 -7.90 -19.30 -1.57
CA ASP A 223 -7.25 -20.42 -0.88
C ASP A 223 -6.07 -19.97 0.00
N LEU A 224 -5.86 -18.66 0.17
CA LEU A 224 -4.74 -18.13 0.95
C LEU A 224 -4.91 -18.47 2.43
N ASP A 225 -3.96 -19.19 2.99
CA ASP A 225 -3.80 -19.35 4.44
C ASP A 225 -2.99 -18.15 4.98
N VAL A 226 -3.71 -17.08 5.31
CA VAL A 226 -3.09 -15.82 5.76
C VAL A 226 -2.20 -16.07 6.98
N TYR A 227 -2.74 -16.65 8.04
CA TYR A 227 -2.04 -16.81 9.32
C TYR A 227 -0.90 -17.83 9.24
N GLY A 228 -1.11 -18.93 8.53
CA GLY A 228 -0.05 -19.89 8.26
C GLY A 228 1.10 -19.31 7.47
N THR A 229 0.80 -18.42 6.51
CA THR A 229 1.83 -17.76 5.68
C THR A 229 2.60 -16.71 6.48
N ILE A 230 1.90 -15.76 7.12
CA ILE A 230 2.56 -14.64 7.82
C ILE A 230 3.34 -15.07 9.06
N SER A 231 3.02 -16.25 9.65
CA SER A 231 3.77 -16.81 10.79
C SER A 231 5.21 -17.22 10.46
N ALA A 232 5.60 -17.23 9.18
CA ALA A 232 6.98 -17.47 8.78
C ALA A 232 7.91 -16.28 9.09
N TYR A 233 7.37 -15.09 9.31
CA TYR A 233 8.13 -13.94 9.79
C TYR A 233 8.32 -14.03 11.31
N ASP A 234 9.57 -13.97 11.75
CA ASP A 234 10.01 -14.15 13.15
C ASP A 234 10.51 -12.86 13.82
N GLY A 235 10.45 -11.71 13.12
CA GLY A 235 10.71 -10.39 13.70
C GLY A 235 9.50 -9.82 14.46
N ASP A 236 9.71 -8.70 15.13
CA ASP A 236 8.67 -8.04 15.92
C ASP A 236 7.66 -7.28 15.06
N VAL A 237 6.39 -7.34 15.45
CA VAL A 237 5.27 -6.72 14.74
C VAL A 237 4.40 -5.91 15.68
N MET A 238 4.24 -4.62 15.42
CA MET A 238 3.18 -3.84 16.04
C MET A 238 1.99 -3.73 15.09
N ILE A 239 0.82 -4.12 15.57
CA ILE A 239 -0.44 -3.87 14.86
C ILE A 239 -1.18 -2.76 15.59
N ILE A 240 -1.59 -1.71 14.89
CA ILE A 240 -2.45 -0.64 15.40
C ILE A 240 -3.80 -0.73 14.70
N HIS A 241 -4.89 -0.85 15.48
CA HIS A 241 -6.19 -1.13 14.89
C HIS A 241 -7.34 -0.45 15.66
N GLY A 242 -8.26 0.16 14.93
CA GLY A 242 -9.47 0.75 15.49
C GLY A 242 -10.48 -0.31 15.90
N ILE A 243 -10.98 -0.27 17.14
CA ILE A 243 -11.92 -1.29 17.67
C ILE A 243 -13.31 -1.28 16.99
N ASN A 244 -13.66 -0.19 16.30
CA ASN A 244 -14.92 -0.04 15.58
C ASN A 244 -14.78 -0.19 14.06
N ASP A 245 -13.69 -0.82 13.61
CA ASP A 245 -13.50 -1.11 12.21
C ASP A 245 -14.48 -2.18 11.74
N SER A 246 -15.38 -1.78 10.82
CA SER A 246 -16.39 -2.67 10.25
C SER A 246 -16.00 -3.25 8.89
N LEU A 247 -14.96 -2.70 8.26
CA LEU A 247 -14.44 -3.20 6.98
C LEU A 247 -13.43 -4.33 7.21
N VAL A 248 -12.51 -4.11 8.14
CA VAL A 248 -11.57 -5.13 8.63
C VAL A 248 -11.84 -5.31 10.13
N PRO A 249 -12.60 -6.33 10.54
CA PRO A 249 -12.90 -6.52 11.96
C PRO A 249 -11.63 -6.66 12.81
N TYR A 250 -11.61 -5.95 13.94
CA TYR A 250 -10.48 -5.92 14.90
C TYR A 250 -10.00 -7.31 15.33
N SER A 251 -10.92 -8.29 15.40
CA SER A 251 -10.63 -9.68 15.77
C SER A 251 -9.60 -10.37 14.85
N TYR A 252 -9.44 -9.91 13.60
CA TYR A 252 -8.40 -10.46 12.72
C TYR A 252 -7.00 -10.07 13.18
N SER A 253 -6.84 -8.88 13.75
CA SER A 253 -5.58 -8.46 14.37
C SER A 253 -5.31 -9.15 15.71
N GLU A 254 -6.36 -9.39 16.53
CA GLU A 254 -6.21 -10.22 17.73
C GLU A 254 -5.71 -11.61 17.37
N LYS A 255 -6.32 -12.24 16.37
CA LYS A 255 -5.91 -13.56 15.88
C LYS A 255 -4.48 -13.57 15.34
N ALA A 256 -4.03 -12.51 14.65
CA ALA A 256 -2.67 -12.43 14.13
C ALA A 256 -1.61 -12.44 15.25
N ILE A 257 -1.84 -11.73 16.35
CA ILE A 257 -0.96 -11.76 17.52
C ILE A 257 -1.02 -13.11 18.25
N GLU A 258 -2.19 -13.73 18.32
CA GLU A 258 -2.36 -15.00 19.01
C GLU A 258 -1.78 -16.20 18.26
N GLU A 259 -1.88 -16.23 16.92
CA GLU A 259 -1.57 -17.40 16.10
C GLU A 259 -0.33 -17.24 15.22
N ALA A 260 0.03 -16.02 14.78
CA ALA A 260 1.11 -15.79 13.83
C ALA A 260 2.30 -15.07 14.46
N TYR A 261 2.08 -13.97 15.13
CA TYR A 261 3.12 -13.10 15.68
C TYR A 261 3.26 -13.31 17.20
N THR A 262 3.66 -14.51 17.58
CA THR A 262 3.70 -14.96 18.99
C THR A 262 4.97 -14.56 19.74
N GLY A 263 5.89 -13.80 19.12
CA GLY A 263 7.10 -13.27 19.75
C GLY A 263 6.76 -12.25 20.86
N GLU A 264 7.60 -12.19 21.91
CA GLU A 264 7.40 -11.28 23.05
C GLU A 264 7.43 -9.78 22.66
N GLY A 265 8.11 -9.43 21.56
CA GLY A 265 8.18 -8.07 21.04
C GLY A 265 6.98 -7.67 20.18
N SER A 266 6.12 -8.63 19.79
CA SER A 266 4.93 -8.33 18.97
C SER A 266 3.76 -7.88 19.84
N VAL A 267 3.02 -6.83 19.36
CA VAL A 267 1.96 -6.20 20.16
C VAL A 267 0.80 -5.69 19.30
N LEU A 268 -0.42 -5.76 19.85
CA LEU A 268 -1.62 -5.14 19.27
C LEU A 268 -2.00 -3.91 20.10
N ILE A 269 -2.07 -2.76 19.44
CA ILE A 269 -2.47 -1.47 20.03
C ILE A 269 -3.90 -1.13 19.59
N PRO A 270 -4.88 -1.19 20.48
CA PRO A 270 -6.25 -0.80 20.16
C PRO A 270 -6.41 0.72 20.14
N ILE A 271 -7.06 1.24 19.11
CA ILE A 271 -7.52 2.63 19.06
C ILE A 271 -8.98 2.65 19.49
N TYR A 272 -9.26 3.39 20.57
CA TYR A 272 -10.58 3.53 21.15
C TYR A 272 -11.29 4.80 20.70
N GLY A 273 -12.61 4.80 20.77
CA GLY A 273 -13.45 5.96 20.49
C GLY A 273 -14.40 5.73 19.30
N LYS A 274 -15.38 6.60 19.13
CA LYS A 274 -16.41 6.43 18.09
C LYS A 274 -15.86 6.54 16.66
N LYS A 275 -14.71 7.17 16.49
CA LYS A 275 -14.05 7.39 15.19
C LYS A 275 -12.95 6.35 14.91
N SER A 276 -12.79 5.35 15.78
CA SER A 276 -11.80 4.28 15.58
C SER A 276 -12.28 3.25 14.55
N THR A 277 -12.66 3.73 13.37
CA THR A 277 -13.12 2.95 12.21
C THR A 277 -11.98 2.69 11.25
N HIS A 278 -12.21 1.99 10.14
CA HIS A 278 -11.23 1.82 9.07
C HIS A 278 -10.74 3.18 8.57
N GLY A 279 -9.42 3.35 8.41
CA GLY A 279 -8.83 4.65 8.04
C GLY A 279 -8.99 5.74 9.11
N PHE A 280 -9.01 5.37 10.39
CA PHE A 280 -9.22 6.31 11.50
C PHE A 280 -8.27 7.52 11.47
N GLU A 281 -7.05 7.34 10.99
CA GLU A 281 -6.02 8.40 10.92
C GLU A 281 -6.48 9.61 10.08
N MET A 282 -7.40 9.40 9.14
CA MET A 282 -7.91 10.45 8.26
C MET A 282 -8.94 11.36 8.93
N ASN A 283 -9.62 10.86 9.97
CA ASN A 283 -10.80 11.53 10.55
C ASN A 283 -10.76 11.64 12.08
N PHE A 284 -9.70 11.14 12.71
CA PHE A 284 -9.53 11.08 14.16
C PHE A 284 -8.11 11.49 14.54
N GLU A 285 -7.88 12.80 14.67
CA GLU A 285 -6.56 13.39 14.91
C GLU A 285 -5.87 12.81 16.16
N GLU A 286 -6.58 12.73 17.30
CA GLU A 286 -6.01 12.20 18.53
C GLU A 286 -5.62 10.71 18.38
N GLY A 287 -6.40 9.95 17.62
CA GLY A 287 -6.09 8.54 17.32
C GLY A 287 -4.90 8.39 16.39
N ARG A 288 -4.80 9.27 15.37
CA ARG A 288 -3.65 9.34 14.47
C ARG A 288 -2.38 9.70 15.23
N ASP A 289 -2.39 10.82 15.97
CA ASP A 289 -1.21 11.33 16.68
C ASP A 289 -0.72 10.30 17.72
N TYR A 290 -1.63 9.57 18.36
CA TYR A 290 -1.28 8.47 19.24
C TYR A 290 -0.65 7.30 18.47
N ALA A 291 -1.24 6.90 17.35
CA ALA A 291 -0.71 5.82 16.51
C ALA A 291 0.70 6.15 15.99
N GLU A 292 0.90 7.36 15.46
CA GLU A 292 2.22 7.84 15.01
C GLU A 292 3.25 7.77 16.14
N THR A 293 2.90 8.27 17.33
CA THR A 293 3.81 8.28 18.47
C THR A 293 4.22 6.87 18.88
N VAL A 294 3.26 5.99 19.17
CA VAL A 294 3.59 4.63 19.66
C VAL A 294 4.23 3.77 18.57
N GLY A 295 3.85 4.01 17.30
CA GLY A 295 4.42 3.28 16.16
C GLY A 295 5.89 3.63 15.92
N LEU A 296 6.26 4.91 15.94
CA LEU A 296 7.65 5.34 15.78
C LEU A 296 8.50 4.96 17.01
N GLU A 297 7.97 5.12 18.23
CA GLU A 297 8.66 4.62 19.44
C GLU A 297 8.93 3.11 19.38
N PHE A 298 8.02 2.32 18.78
CA PHE A 298 8.24 0.89 18.58
C PHE A 298 9.39 0.64 17.59
N LEU A 299 9.46 1.35 16.47
CA LEU A 299 10.56 1.19 15.50
C LEU A 299 11.90 1.64 16.10
N ASP A 300 11.91 2.73 16.89
CA ASP A 300 13.11 3.26 17.54
C ASP A 300 13.76 2.28 18.53
N VAL A 301 12.99 1.39 19.13
CA VAL A 301 13.52 0.33 20.02
C VAL A 301 14.49 -0.59 19.24
N HIS A 302 14.19 -0.83 17.96
CA HIS A 302 14.97 -1.72 17.09
C HIS A 302 16.20 -1.05 16.44
N LEU A 303 16.40 0.26 16.66
CA LEU A 303 17.63 0.98 16.27
C LEU A 303 18.72 0.94 17.35
N LYS A 304 18.38 0.51 18.56
CA LYS A 304 19.33 0.46 19.65
C LYS A 304 20.12 -0.83 19.54
N GLU A 305 21.44 -0.71 19.39
CA GLU A 305 22.35 -1.84 19.54
C GLU A 305 22.10 -2.50 20.91
N GLU A 306 22.00 -3.83 20.96
CA GLU A 306 22.05 -4.57 22.23
C GLU A 306 23.42 -4.29 22.86
N GLU A 307 23.43 -3.59 24.01
CA GLU A 307 24.65 -3.33 24.79
C GLU A 307 25.21 -4.62 25.44
#